data_38ee5090b260427e91860d4d426ba753
#
_entry.id   38ee5090b260427e91860d4d426ba753
#
_cell.length_a   1.000
_cell.length_b   1.000
_cell.length_c   1.000
_cell.angle_alpha   90.00
_cell.angle_beta   90.00
_cell.angle_gamma   90.00
#
_symmetry.space_group_name_H-M   'P 1'
#
loop_
_entity.id
_entity.type
_entity.pdbx_description
1 polymer ?
#
loop_
_entity_poly.entity_id
_entity_poly.type
_entity_poly.pdbx_seq_one_letter_code
_entity_poly.pdbx_strand_id
1 'polypeptide(L)'
;MKVQAIVVALLLALTPTIATQAPTLSEMANSKASVGNSVIAQFGHGFVETILATSDQGLDVPRDLEFHPAENRSDELWIVNRADDSAVIIHETGTPQQHSEERLDSHRYHFMEEVSAIAFGAYDDEFDHQFATAQESRNTYNNQAEPNDFMGPALWPSSLDHFAVEHQNDGLLGSHTDMLHESPLGMGIAHDSGNAFWYFDGFYGHLVYYDFQEDHDTGMDDHSDGIVRRYSEVELTRTPDVPGHMILDDQSGILYISDTGADRVLWVNTHDTSITTTDIMDDDSRLEELAEYSRITNVEWGILDSGISLPSGISLYEDTLFVGSNADNTISAYTLADDGKSATLVETVNINADSLMGLEIGPDNALYYVDAEKNTVVRIDAWFDTDNDGIKDDVDNCLSVMNFDQADYDLDQIGDACDDDDDSDRVDDVFDTCQFSRIGFVSNPGTDFDNDGCEDAIEDDDDDNDGFNDSVDKCNYQTGYSYLGRQIGCVDTDSDGWADREDDFVNDPTQWLDLDEDGYGNSIDGTTPDSCI
;
A
#
# COMPACT_ATOMS: atom_id res chain seq x y z
N MET A 1 7.54 78.93 21.36
CA MET A 1 8.14 77.57 21.31
C MET A 1 7.09 76.59 21.79
N LYS A 2 6.49 75.88 20.86
CA LYS A 2 5.47 74.85 21.16
C LYS A 2 6.17 73.50 21.23
N VAL A 3 6.05 72.80 22.35
CA VAL A 3 6.50 71.41 22.52
C VAL A 3 5.35 70.54 22.15
N GLN A 4 5.49 69.74 21.10
CA GLN A 4 4.53 68.66 20.71
C GLN A 4 4.90 67.40 21.47
N ALA A 5 3.96 66.91 22.26
CA ALA A 5 4.02 65.58 22.85
C ALA A 5 3.58 64.53 21.83
N ILE A 6 4.46 63.57 21.55
CA ILE A 6 4.16 62.40 20.72
C ILE A 6 3.56 61.33 21.64
N VAL A 7 2.29 61.04 21.42
CA VAL A 7 1.62 59.87 22.04
C VAL A 7 1.87 58.66 21.14
N VAL A 8 2.66 57.70 21.62
CA VAL A 8 2.84 56.39 20.97
C VAL A 8 1.69 55.49 21.44
N ALA A 9 0.74 55.27 20.56
CA ALA A 9 -0.31 54.25 20.77
C ALA A 9 0.26 52.88 20.44
N LEU A 10 0.39 52.06 21.48
CA LEU A 10 0.74 50.63 21.34
C LEU A 10 -0.50 49.86 20.90
N LEU A 11 -0.61 49.57 19.58
CA LEU A 11 -1.61 48.61 19.09
C LEU A 11 -1.13 47.21 19.45
N LEU A 12 -1.72 46.60 20.46
CA LEU A 12 -1.71 45.14 20.65
C LEU A 12 -2.58 44.54 19.54
N ALA A 13 -1.94 43.95 18.54
CA ALA A 13 -2.60 43.08 17.59
C ALA A 13 -2.96 41.78 18.30
N LEU A 14 -4.23 41.63 18.66
CA LEU A 14 -4.82 40.34 18.98
C LEU A 14 -4.86 39.52 17.68
N THR A 15 -3.90 38.62 17.49
CA THR A 15 -4.03 37.53 16.53
C THR A 15 -5.14 36.59 17.02
N PRO A 16 -6.17 36.32 16.23
CA PRO A 16 -7.11 35.26 16.60
C PRO A 16 -6.33 33.94 16.56
N THR A 17 -6.20 33.30 17.69
CA THR A 17 -5.89 31.86 17.74
C THR A 17 -7.03 31.15 17.01
N ILE A 18 -6.76 30.76 15.77
CA ILE A 18 -7.58 29.79 15.08
C ILE A 18 -7.36 28.50 15.87
N ALA A 19 -8.35 28.13 16.68
CA ALA A 19 -8.43 26.78 17.20
C ALA A 19 -8.54 25.88 15.95
N THR A 20 -7.47 25.17 15.61
CA THR A 20 -7.52 24.11 14.63
C THR A 20 -8.40 23.04 15.24
N GLN A 21 -9.61 22.92 14.72
CA GLN A 21 -10.52 21.84 15.05
C GLN A 21 -9.79 20.55 14.67
N ALA A 22 -9.74 19.59 15.55
CA ALA A 22 -9.17 18.28 15.25
C ALA A 22 -9.85 17.74 13.98
N PRO A 23 -9.08 17.15 13.04
CA PRO A 23 -9.66 16.61 11.81
C PRO A 23 -10.70 15.55 12.15
N THR A 24 -11.80 15.53 11.42
CA THR A 24 -12.83 14.50 11.57
C THR A 24 -12.29 13.15 11.13
N LEU A 25 -12.82 12.05 11.66
CA LEU A 25 -12.46 10.68 11.27
C LEU A 25 -12.47 10.47 9.74
N SER A 26 -13.39 11.14 9.03
CA SER A 26 -13.46 11.16 7.56
C SER A 26 -12.30 11.93 6.91
N GLU A 27 -11.81 12.99 7.54
CA GLU A 27 -10.65 13.77 7.06
C GLU A 27 -9.34 13.05 7.39
N MET A 28 -9.28 12.33 8.50
CA MET A 28 -8.16 11.44 8.83
C MET A 28 -8.10 10.23 7.90
N ALA A 29 -9.23 9.61 7.57
CA ALA A 29 -9.31 8.54 6.58
C ALA A 29 -8.87 9.02 5.18
N ASN A 30 -9.34 10.20 4.74
CA ASN A 30 -8.93 10.79 3.46
C ASN A 30 -7.47 11.32 3.46
N SER A 31 -6.93 11.75 4.60
CA SER A 31 -5.51 12.15 4.68
C SER A 31 -4.58 10.94 4.76
N LYS A 32 -5.03 9.82 5.34
CA LYS A 32 -4.31 8.54 5.31
C LYS A 32 -4.34 7.90 3.92
N ALA A 33 -5.38 8.12 3.13
CA ALA A 33 -5.45 7.65 1.74
C ALA A 33 -4.57 8.45 0.76
N SER A 34 -4.05 9.61 1.15
CA SER A 34 -3.26 10.48 0.26
C SER A 34 -1.77 10.57 0.59
N VAL A 35 -1.30 10.00 1.67
CA VAL A 35 0.13 10.05 2.05
C VAL A 35 0.54 8.73 2.70
N GLY A 36 0.96 7.75 1.90
CA GLY A 36 1.84 6.72 2.38
C GLY A 36 1.29 5.31 2.61
N ASN A 37 0.12 4.95 2.11
CA ASN A 37 -0.37 3.56 2.11
C ASN A 37 -0.14 2.81 0.79
N SER A 38 0.78 3.27 -0.04
CA SER A 38 1.23 2.49 -1.19
C SER A 38 2.23 1.44 -0.69
N VAL A 39 2.06 0.21 -1.10
CA VAL A 39 3.06 -0.87 -0.98
C VAL A 39 4.46 -0.35 -1.28
N ILE A 40 4.54 0.59 -2.19
CA ILE A 40 5.72 1.21 -2.74
C ILE A 40 6.48 2.04 -1.70
N ALA A 41 5.82 2.93 -0.98
CA ALA A 41 6.47 3.78 0.03
C ALA A 41 7.01 2.98 1.23
N GLN A 42 6.62 1.72 1.35
CA GLN A 42 6.90 0.86 2.49
C GLN A 42 7.35 -0.55 2.08
N PHE A 43 7.79 -0.66 0.83
CA PHE A 43 8.40 -1.87 0.31
C PHE A 43 9.61 -2.25 1.19
N GLY A 44 9.56 -3.48 1.74
CA GLY A 44 10.56 -3.97 2.70
C GLY A 44 10.12 -3.97 4.17
N HIS A 45 9.05 -3.27 4.54
CA HIS A 45 8.51 -3.32 5.92
C HIS A 45 7.63 -4.54 6.20
N GLY A 46 7.27 -5.29 5.17
CA GLY A 46 6.40 -6.44 5.21
C GLY A 46 5.29 -6.33 4.17
N PHE A 47 4.76 -7.48 3.75
CA PHE A 47 3.68 -7.54 2.77
C PHE A 47 2.87 -8.82 2.91
N VAL A 48 1.67 -8.81 2.34
CA VAL A 48 0.80 -9.99 2.21
C VAL A 48 0.57 -10.28 0.75
N GLU A 49 0.70 -11.55 0.38
CA GLU A 49 0.37 -12.04 -0.96
C GLU A 49 -1.05 -12.62 -0.96
N THR A 50 -1.89 -12.09 -1.84
CA THR A 50 -3.27 -12.57 -2.04
C THR A 50 -3.41 -13.12 -3.45
N ILE A 51 -3.75 -14.41 -3.58
CA ILE A 51 -4.05 -15.01 -4.89
C ILE A 51 -5.43 -14.53 -5.34
N LEU A 52 -5.48 -13.85 -6.48
CA LEU A 52 -6.71 -13.31 -7.06
C LEU A 52 -7.33 -14.24 -8.10
N ALA A 53 -6.51 -14.92 -8.88
CA ALA A 53 -6.96 -15.83 -9.91
C ALA A 53 -6.00 -17.03 -10.05
N THR A 54 -6.53 -18.13 -10.56
CA THR A 54 -5.84 -19.42 -10.78
C THR A 54 -6.24 -20.00 -12.12
N SER A 55 -5.81 -21.22 -12.43
CA SER A 55 -6.29 -21.96 -13.58
C SER A 55 -7.82 -22.17 -13.61
N ASP A 56 -8.51 -22.09 -12.47
CA ASP A 56 -9.99 -22.15 -12.44
C ASP A 56 -10.65 -20.91 -13.07
N GLN A 57 -9.91 -19.81 -13.21
CA GLN A 57 -10.31 -18.57 -13.86
C GLN A 57 -9.78 -18.45 -15.30
N GLY A 58 -9.18 -19.49 -15.85
CA GLY A 58 -8.68 -19.54 -17.22
C GLY A 58 -7.18 -19.25 -17.38
N LEU A 59 -6.39 -19.16 -16.31
CA LEU A 59 -4.96 -18.96 -16.43
C LEU A 59 -4.24 -20.24 -16.88
N ASP A 60 -3.46 -20.13 -17.95
CA ASP A 60 -2.65 -21.22 -18.51
C ASP A 60 -1.28 -20.72 -18.99
N VAL A 61 -0.27 -20.81 -18.14
CA VAL A 61 1.07 -20.29 -18.33
C VAL A 61 1.05 -18.76 -18.59
N PRO A 62 0.48 -17.97 -17.65
CA PRO A 62 0.40 -16.52 -17.83
C PRO A 62 1.78 -15.91 -17.95
N ARG A 63 1.92 -14.88 -18.81
CA ARG A 63 3.20 -14.24 -19.11
C ARG A 63 3.25 -12.79 -18.66
N ASP A 64 2.16 -12.08 -18.86
CA ASP A 64 2.09 -10.66 -18.59
C ASP A 64 0.69 -10.25 -18.14
N LEU A 65 0.60 -9.08 -17.53
CA LEU A 65 -0.65 -8.52 -17.02
C LEU A 65 -0.60 -7.00 -17.11
N GLU A 66 -1.74 -6.38 -17.40
CA GLU A 66 -1.87 -4.93 -17.44
C GLU A 66 -3.30 -4.50 -17.08
N PHE A 67 -3.44 -3.39 -16.34
CA PHE A 67 -4.74 -2.80 -16.05
C PHE A 67 -5.23 -1.97 -17.23
N HIS A 68 -6.55 -2.04 -17.48
CA HIS A 68 -7.17 -1.25 -18.54
C HIS A 68 -7.08 0.26 -18.22
N PRO A 69 -6.57 1.10 -19.14
CA PRO A 69 -6.26 2.51 -18.83
C PRO A 69 -7.50 3.43 -18.73
N ALA A 70 -8.68 3.01 -19.21
CA ALA A 70 -9.90 3.82 -19.12
C ALA A 70 -10.39 3.91 -17.67
N GLU A 71 -10.70 5.12 -17.19
CA GLU A 71 -11.15 5.39 -15.81
C GLU A 71 -12.34 4.51 -15.37
N ASN A 72 -13.27 4.25 -16.28
CA ASN A 72 -14.46 3.43 -16.02
C ASN A 72 -14.25 1.92 -16.18
N ARG A 73 -13.04 1.49 -16.52
CA ARG A 73 -12.60 0.10 -16.68
C ARG A 73 -11.27 -0.15 -15.96
N SER A 74 -10.81 0.78 -15.14
CA SER A 74 -9.51 0.72 -14.47
C SER A 74 -9.39 -0.43 -13.44
N ASP A 75 -10.48 -1.08 -13.11
CA ASP A 75 -10.57 -2.30 -12.30
C ASP A 75 -10.54 -3.60 -13.13
N GLU A 76 -10.40 -3.49 -14.44
CA GLU A 76 -10.18 -4.64 -15.32
C GLU A 76 -8.69 -4.95 -15.45
N LEU A 77 -8.29 -6.13 -15.03
CA LEU A 77 -6.93 -6.64 -15.20
C LEU A 77 -6.90 -7.65 -16.35
N TRP A 78 -6.09 -7.37 -17.37
CA TRP A 78 -5.92 -8.21 -18.54
C TRP A 78 -4.64 -9.03 -18.41
N ILE A 79 -4.73 -10.33 -18.65
CA ILE A 79 -3.62 -11.28 -18.55
C ILE A 79 -3.50 -12.05 -19.86
N VAL A 80 -2.30 -12.18 -20.40
CA VAL A 80 -2.03 -12.99 -21.58
C VAL A 80 -1.45 -14.34 -21.19
N ASN A 81 -2.03 -15.42 -21.78
CA ASN A 81 -1.65 -16.80 -21.55
C ASN A 81 -0.86 -17.34 -22.77
N ARG A 82 0.31 -17.91 -22.50
CA ARG A 82 1.17 -18.49 -23.53
C ARG A 82 0.70 -19.86 -24.02
N ALA A 83 0.11 -20.67 -23.15
CA ALA A 83 -0.14 -22.09 -23.47
C ALA A 83 -1.30 -22.29 -24.46
N ASP A 84 -2.25 -21.38 -24.49
CA ASP A 84 -3.43 -21.45 -25.36
C ASP A 84 -3.66 -20.21 -26.21
N ASP A 85 -2.73 -19.25 -26.15
CA ASP A 85 -2.76 -18.00 -26.92
C ASP A 85 -4.02 -17.18 -26.61
N SER A 86 -4.40 -17.08 -25.35
CA SER A 86 -5.61 -16.41 -24.88
C SER A 86 -5.31 -15.13 -24.11
N ALA A 87 -6.35 -14.32 -23.92
CA ALA A 87 -6.37 -13.28 -22.91
C ALA A 87 -7.43 -13.62 -21.85
N VAL A 88 -7.09 -13.50 -20.58
CA VAL A 88 -8.03 -13.56 -19.44
C VAL A 88 -8.25 -12.17 -18.91
N ILE A 89 -9.51 -11.78 -18.74
CA ILE A 89 -9.91 -10.49 -18.21
C ILE A 89 -10.54 -10.71 -16.85
N ILE A 90 -9.97 -10.10 -15.83
CA ILE A 90 -10.52 -10.09 -14.48
C ILE A 90 -11.22 -8.76 -14.28
N HIS A 91 -12.52 -8.78 -14.07
CA HIS A 91 -13.34 -7.61 -13.78
C HIS A 91 -13.51 -7.41 -12.28
N GLU A 92 -13.66 -6.17 -11.84
CA GLU A 92 -13.81 -5.78 -10.44
C GLU A 92 -12.70 -6.40 -9.56
N THR A 93 -11.48 -6.32 -10.04
CA THR A 93 -10.28 -6.96 -9.49
C THR A 93 -10.11 -6.66 -8.00
N GLY A 94 -9.93 -7.73 -7.20
CA GLY A 94 -9.72 -7.63 -5.75
C GLY A 94 -10.98 -7.34 -4.93
N THR A 95 -12.16 -7.26 -5.56
CA THR A 95 -13.43 -7.01 -4.86
C THR A 95 -14.22 -8.32 -4.64
N PRO A 96 -15.23 -8.33 -3.75
CA PRO A 96 -16.12 -9.49 -3.59
C PRO A 96 -16.97 -9.82 -4.83
N GLN A 97 -17.03 -8.93 -5.81
CA GLN A 97 -17.76 -9.09 -7.07
C GLN A 97 -16.86 -9.54 -8.21
N GLN A 98 -15.57 -9.72 -7.95
CA GLN A 98 -14.60 -10.16 -8.95
C GLN A 98 -15.08 -11.37 -9.73
N HIS A 99 -14.94 -11.31 -11.05
CA HIS A 99 -15.21 -12.42 -11.96
C HIS A 99 -14.25 -12.35 -13.14
N SER A 100 -14.08 -13.44 -13.88
CA SER A 100 -13.17 -13.52 -15.02
C SER A 100 -13.88 -14.02 -16.27
N GLU A 101 -13.35 -13.60 -17.42
CA GLU A 101 -13.68 -14.18 -18.71
C GLU A 101 -12.41 -14.46 -19.52
N GLU A 102 -12.41 -15.58 -20.23
CA GLU A 102 -11.34 -15.97 -21.14
C GLU A 102 -11.75 -15.62 -22.59
N ARG A 103 -10.84 -15.02 -23.36
CA ARG A 103 -11.03 -14.62 -24.75
C ARG A 103 -10.03 -15.30 -25.65
N LEU A 104 -10.53 -16.02 -26.66
CA LEU A 104 -9.74 -16.78 -27.64
C LEU A 104 -10.12 -16.34 -29.05
N ASP A 105 -9.27 -15.56 -29.71
CA ASP A 105 -9.47 -15.22 -31.12
C ASP A 105 -9.25 -16.44 -32.01
N SER A 106 -10.01 -16.57 -33.09
CA SER A 106 -9.92 -17.70 -34.01
C SER A 106 -8.61 -17.75 -34.78
N HIS A 107 -7.90 -16.62 -34.90
CA HIS A 107 -6.62 -16.49 -35.59
C HIS A 107 -5.44 -16.26 -34.65
N ARG A 108 -5.63 -16.50 -33.34
CA ARG A 108 -4.59 -16.37 -32.33
C ARG A 108 -3.30 -17.13 -32.65
N TYR A 109 -3.37 -18.26 -33.37
CA TYR A 109 -2.19 -19.03 -33.81
C TYR A 109 -1.22 -18.27 -34.70
N HIS A 110 -1.54 -17.06 -35.11
CA HIS A 110 -0.67 -16.16 -35.83
C HIS A 110 -0.48 -14.84 -35.07
N PHE A 111 -1.54 -14.25 -34.58
CA PHE A 111 -1.50 -12.92 -34.01
C PHE A 111 -1.21 -12.88 -32.51
N MET A 112 -1.28 -14.03 -31.80
CA MET A 112 -0.95 -14.18 -30.38
C MET A 112 -0.15 -15.46 -30.09
N GLU A 113 0.43 -16.15 -31.10
CA GLU A 113 1.11 -17.44 -30.93
C GLU A 113 2.26 -17.34 -29.91
N GLU A 114 2.18 -18.11 -28.83
CA GLU A 114 3.13 -18.05 -27.71
C GLU A 114 3.28 -16.62 -27.14
N VAL A 115 2.16 -15.93 -26.89
CA VAL A 115 2.16 -14.55 -26.42
C VAL A 115 3.03 -14.37 -25.16
N SER A 116 3.86 -13.34 -25.18
CA SER A 116 4.87 -13.07 -24.14
C SER A 116 4.61 -11.78 -23.36
N ALA A 117 3.95 -10.78 -23.95
CA ALA A 117 3.68 -9.50 -23.30
C ALA A 117 2.45 -8.82 -23.91
N ILE A 118 1.87 -7.90 -23.15
CA ILE A 118 0.76 -7.02 -23.51
C ILE A 118 1.11 -5.58 -23.16
N ALA A 119 0.64 -4.61 -23.98
CA ALA A 119 0.69 -3.19 -23.64
C ALA A 119 -0.54 -2.47 -24.18
N PHE A 120 -1.27 -1.73 -23.33
CA PHE A 120 -2.35 -0.87 -23.78
C PHE A 120 -1.82 0.38 -24.48
N GLY A 121 -2.50 0.78 -25.55
CA GLY A 121 -2.19 1.94 -26.36
C GLY A 121 -3.25 3.04 -26.28
N ALA A 122 -3.30 3.86 -27.31
CA ALA A 122 -4.21 5.00 -27.38
C ALA A 122 -5.68 4.59 -27.45
N TYR A 123 -6.54 5.54 -27.06
CA TYR A 123 -7.99 5.41 -27.22
C TYR A 123 -8.39 5.63 -28.68
N ASP A 124 -9.25 4.78 -29.18
CA ASP A 124 -9.97 4.88 -30.43
C ASP A 124 -11.49 4.92 -30.19
N ASP A 125 -12.23 5.67 -31.03
CA ASP A 125 -13.70 5.84 -30.85
C ASP A 125 -14.51 4.56 -31.15
N GLU A 126 -13.96 3.61 -31.91
CA GLU A 126 -14.60 2.34 -32.32
C GLU A 126 -14.10 1.17 -31.48
N PHE A 127 -12.79 1.12 -31.22
CA PHE A 127 -12.12 -0.04 -30.64
C PHE A 127 -11.79 0.10 -29.15
N ASP A 128 -12.12 1.25 -28.53
CA ASP A 128 -11.73 1.63 -27.17
C ASP A 128 -10.21 1.82 -27.09
N HIS A 129 -9.56 1.64 -25.96
CA HIS A 129 -8.11 1.59 -25.92
C HIS A 129 -7.62 0.35 -26.67
N GLN A 130 -6.84 0.54 -27.68
CA GLN A 130 -6.22 -0.59 -28.36
C GLN A 130 -5.10 -1.16 -27.49
N PHE A 131 -4.77 -2.42 -27.66
CA PHE A 131 -3.61 -3.02 -27.01
C PHE A 131 -2.77 -3.80 -28.02
N ALA A 132 -1.48 -3.84 -27.79
CA ALA A 132 -0.59 -4.62 -28.61
C ALA A 132 0.00 -5.81 -27.84
N THR A 133 0.34 -6.87 -28.56
CA THR A 133 0.95 -8.08 -27.99
C THR A 133 2.30 -8.38 -28.63
N ALA A 134 3.22 -8.92 -27.82
CA ALA A 134 4.43 -9.55 -28.29
C ALA A 134 4.29 -11.07 -28.28
N GLN A 135 4.90 -11.75 -29.25
CA GLN A 135 4.79 -13.20 -29.41
C GLN A 135 6.18 -13.85 -29.47
N GLU A 136 6.45 -14.79 -28.57
CA GLU A 136 7.71 -15.55 -28.56
C GLU A 136 7.69 -16.68 -29.60
N SER A 137 7.24 -16.40 -30.82
CA SER A 137 7.10 -17.36 -31.89
C SER A 137 7.88 -16.95 -33.16
N ARG A 138 8.25 -17.95 -33.93
CA ARG A 138 8.63 -17.81 -35.35
C ARG A 138 7.51 -18.43 -36.16
N ASN A 139 6.87 -17.64 -36.95
CA ASN A 139 5.66 -18.03 -37.65
C ASN A 139 5.80 -19.31 -38.49
N THR A 140 4.82 -20.22 -38.31
CA THR A 140 4.62 -21.40 -39.17
C THR A 140 3.36 -21.29 -40.03
N TYR A 141 2.71 -20.13 -40.04
CA TYR A 141 1.50 -19.85 -40.79
C TYR A 141 1.67 -20.10 -42.28
N ASN A 142 0.62 -20.46 -42.98
CA ASN A 142 0.62 -20.79 -44.41
C ASN A 142 1.45 -22.00 -44.85
N ASN A 143 1.65 -23.00 -43.99
CA ASN A 143 2.43 -24.21 -44.31
C ASN A 143 3.85 -23.92 -44.79
N GLN A 144 4.47 -22.88 -44.31
CA GLN A 144 5.91 -22.67 -44.50
C GLN A 144 6.64 -23.89 -43.91
N ALA A 145 7.55 -24.50 -44.65
CA ALA A 145 8.18 -25.77 -44.26
C ALA A 145 9.09 -25.67 -43.05
N GLU A 146 9.46 -24.47 -42.64
CA GLU A 146 10.25 -24.14 -41.48
C GLU A 146 9.72 -22.85 -40.87
N PRO A 147 9.92 -22.62 -39.54
CA PRO A 147 9.65 -21.32 -38.95
C PRO A 147 10.34 -20.23 -39.74
N ASN A 148 9.63 -19.22 -40.16
CA ASN A 148 10.16 -18.03 -40.81
C ASN A 148 10.09 -16.83 -39.88
N ASP A 149 10.52 -15.67 -40.32
CA ASP A 149 10.59 -14.46 -39.49
C ASP A 149 9.35 -13.57 -39.64
N PHE A 150 8.24 -14.13 -40.17
CA PHE A 150 6.98 -13.43 -40.40
C PHE A 150 6.17 -13.30 -39.07
N MET A 151 6.76 -12.62 -38.10
CA MET A 151 6.20 -12.30 -36.79
C MET A 151 6.63 -10.91 -36.35
N GLY A 152 5.84 -10.33 -35.46
CA GLY A 152 6.05 -9.02 -34.86
C GLY A 152 4.89 -8.67 -33.93
N PRO A 153 4.73 -7.44 -33.48
CA PRO A 153 3.60 -7.05 -32.65
C PRO A 153 2.29 -7.07 -33.43
N ALA A 154 1.22 -7.48 -32.77
CA ALA A 154 -0.15 -7.40 -33.26
C ALA A 154 -0.98 -6.43 -32.43
N LEU A 155 -1.80 -5.61 -33.09
CA LEU A 155 -2.69 -4.62 -32.48
C LEU A 155 -4.12 -5.18 -32.41
N TRP A 156 -4.81 -4.91 -31.28
CA TRP A 156 -6.10 -5.46 -30.96
C TRP A 156 -7.03 -4.40 -30.36
N PRO A 157 -8.37 -4.50 -30.60
CA PRO A 157 -9.33 -3.69 -29.88
C PRO A 157 -9.49 -4.18 -28.45
N SER A 158 -9.61 -3.30 -27.46
CA SER A 158 -10.02 -3.73 -26.09
C SER A 158 -11.54 -3.71 -25.91
N SER A 159 -12.27 -3.16 -26.84
CA SER A 159 -13.75 -3.24 -26.86
C SER A 159 -14.20 -4.70 -26.85
N LEU A 160 -14.94 -5.09 -25.81
CA LEU A 160 -15.40 -6.47 -25.62
C LEU A 160 -16.49 -6.89 -26.63
N ASP A 161 -17.02 -5.93 -27.40
CA ASP A 161 -17.91 -6.20 -28.52
C ASP A 161 -17.13 -6.61 -29.80
N HIS A 162 -15.82 -6.32 -29.85
CA HIS A 162 -14.94 -6.60 -30.98
C HIS A 162 -13.92 -7.69 -30.68
N PHE A 163 -13.13 -7.56 -29.61
CA PHE A 163 -12.05 -8.49 -29.29
C PHE A 163 -12.53 -9.94 -29.11
N ALA A 164 -11.97 -10.84 -29.95
CA ALA A 164 -12.32 -12.26 -30.03
C ALA A 164 -13.82 -12.53 -30.29
N VAL A 165 -14.52 -11.57 -30.88
CA VAL A 165 -15.95 -11.66 -31.26
C VAL A 165 -16.11 -11.48 -32.78
N GLU A 166 -15.49 -10.47 -33.36
CA GLU A 166 -15.58 -10.20 -34.78
C GLU A 166 -14.76 -11.17 -35.60
N HIS A 167 -15.21 -11.44 -36.81
CA HIS A 167 -14.53 -12.20 -37.87
C HIS A 167 -14.03 -13.61 -37.44
N GLN A 168 -14.69 -14.22 -36.47
CA GLN A 168 -14.26 -15.52 -35.95
C GLN A 168 -14.50 -16.69 -36.94
N ASN A 169 -15.39 -16.54 -37.97
CA ASN A 169 -15.76 -17.64 -38.87
C ASN A 169 -16.20 -17.18 -40.27
N ASP A 170 -15.91 -16.01 -40.73
CA ASP A 170 -16.43 -15.44 -41.99
C ASP A 170 -15.40 -15.35 -43.12
N GLY A 171 -14.14 -15.72 -42.87
CA GLY A 171 -13.06 -15.76 -43.83
C GLY A 171 -12.13 -14.54 -43.79
N LEU A 172 -12.35 -13.62 -42.84
CA LEU A 172 -11.39 -12.61 -42.44
C LEU A 172 -10.48 -13.14 -41.32
N LEU A 173 -9.50 -12.33 -40.88
CA LEU A 173 -8.39 -12.79 -40.04
C LEU A 173 -8.60 -12.56 -38.56
N GLY A 174 -9.82 -12.72 -38.02
CA GLY A 174 -10.13 -12.54 -36.61
C GLY A 174 -10.36 -11.08 -36.24
N SER A 175 -10.15 -10.74 -35.01
CA SER A 175 -10.45 -9.40 -34.49
C SER A 175 -9.25 -8.46 -34.33
N HIS A 176 -8.05 -8.85 -34.82
CA HIS A 176 -6.91 -7.92 -34.79
C HIS A 176 -7.16 -6.71 -35.72
N THR A 177 -6.59 -5.58 -35.35
CA THR A 177 -6.74 -4.32 -36.10
C THR A 177 -5.49 -3.94 -36.89
N ASP A 178 -4.34 -4.55 -36.58
CA ASP A 178 -3.11 -4.46 -37.37
C ASP A 178 -2.08 -5.49 -36.89
N MET A 179 -1.05 -5.76 -37.71
CA MET A 179 0.14 -6.52 -37.34
C MET A 179 1.31 -6.07 -38.20
N LEU A 180 2.41 -5.71 -37.58
CA LEU A 180 3.67 -5.44 -38.28
C LEU A 180 4.66 -6.58 -38.02
N HIS A 181 5.35 -7.00 -39.09
CA HIS A 181 6.30 -8.12 -39.03
C HIS A 181 7.75 -7.65 -38.80
N GLU A 182 8.76 -8.44 -39.12
CA GLU A 182 10.19 -8.14 -39.06
C GLU A 182 10.90 -8.50 -37.74
N SER A 183 10.19 -8.93 -36.65
CA SER A 183 10.78 -9.19 -35.35
C SER A 183 10.23 -10.46 -34.67
N PRO A 184 10.68 -11.66 -35.08
CA PRO A 184 10.25 -12.90 -34.44
C PRO A 184 10.83 -13.07 -33.06
N LEU A 185 10.21 -13.95 -32.24
CA LEU A 185 10.56 -14.24 -30.85
C LEU A 185 10.50 -12.99 -29.98
N GLY A 186 9.41 -12.23 -30.07
CA GLY A 186 9.16 -11.06 -29.24
C GLY A 186 9.12 -11.41 -27.76
N MET A 187 9.79 -10.60 -26.95
CA MET A 187 9.96 -10.87 -25.54
C MET A 187 9.30 -9.82 -24.63
N GLY A 188 8.97 -8.67 -25.14
CA GLY A 188 8.38 -7.59 -24.38
C GLY A 188 7.86 -6.50 -25.29
N ILE A 189 6.92 -5.71 -24.80
CA ILE A 189 6.32 -4.59 -25.51
C ILE A 189 6.01 -3.47 -24.50
N ALA A 190 6.09 -2.21 -24.93
CA ALA A 190 5.67 -1.05 -24.15
C ALA A 190 5.08 0.01 -25.08
N HIS A 191 4.00 0.65 -24.68
CA HIS A 191 3.38 1.74 -25.44
C HIS A 191 4.27 2.98 -25.47
N ASP A 192 4.28 3.69 -26.59
CA ASP A 192 4.94 4.99 -26.76
C ASP A 192 3.88 6.11 -26.86
N SER A 193 3.22 6.20 -27.99
CA SER A 193 2.18 7.21 -28.23
C SER A 193 1.34 6.83 -29.46
N GLY A 194 0.05 7.17 -29.47
CA GLY A 194 -0.83 6.76 -30.57
C GLY A 194 -0.83 5.23 -30.72
N ASN A 195 -0.62 4.74 -31.94
CA ASN A 195 -0.49 3.32 -32.26
C ASN A 195 0.99 2.88 -32.35
N ALA A 196 1.87 3.51 -31.56
CA ALA A 196 3.29 3.21 -31.58
C ALA A 196 3.75 2.49 -30.31
N PHE A 197 4.64 1.51 -30.48
CA PHE A 197 5.12 0.64 -29.41
C PHE A 197 6.62 0.35 -29.52
N TRP A 198 7.28 0.21 -28.40
CA TRP A 198 8.62 -0.34 -28.25
C TRP A 198 8.53 -1.86 -28.12
N TYR A 199 9.44 -2.58 -28.76
CA TYR A 199 9.39 -4.04 -28.88
C TYR A 199 10.76 -4.68 -28.67
N PHE A 200 10.82 -5.74 -27.87
CA PHE A 200 12.03 -6.54 -27.70
C PHE A 200 12.06 -7.67 -28.74
N ASP A 201 12.83 -7.49 -29.79
CA ASP A 201 13.10 -8.54 -30.79
C ASP A 201 14.09 -9.56 -30.22
N GLY A 202 13.61 -10.71 -29.82
CA GLY A 202 14.44 -11.76 -29.23
C GLY A 202 15.23 -12.58 -30.23
N PHE A 203 14.96 -12.46 -31.53
CA PHE A 203 15.68 -13.19 -32.55
C PHE A 203 16.93 -12.46 -33.03
N TYR A 204 16.81 -11.21 -33.42
CA TYR A 204 17.95 -10.39 -33.83
C TYR A 204 18.64 -9.73 -32.61
N GLY A 205 18.01 -9.73 -31.48
CA GLY A 205 18.55 -9.14 -30.22
C GLY A 205 18.61 -7.63 -30.28
N HIS A 206 17.56 -6.97 -30.76
CA HIS A 206 17.49 -5.52 -30.87
C HIS A 206 16.25 -4.95 -30.21
N LEU A 207 16.35 -3.70 -29.77
CA LEU A 207 15.17 -2.87 -29.51
C LEU A 207 14.62 -2.39 -30.85
N VAL A 208 13.29 -2.47 -31.03
CA VAL A 208 12.59 -2.03 -32.24
C VAL A 208 11.43 -1.13 -31.89
N TYR A 209 11.26 -0.04 -32.61
CA TYR A 209 10.09 0.82 -32.54
C TYR A 209 9.17 0.47 -33.70
N TYR A 210 7.93 0.18 -33.38
CA TYR A 210 6.84 -0.06 -34.28
C TYR A 210 5.81 1.04 -34.15
N ASP A 211 5.33 1.56 -35.28
CA ASP A 211 4.23 2.50 -35.35
C ASP A 211 3.27 2.02 -36.42
N PHE A 212 2.11 1.56 -36.01
CA PHE A 212 1.07 1.03 -36.88
C PHE A 212 0.40 2.13 -37.72
N GLN A 213 0.56 3.42 -37.32
CA GLN A 213 -0.07 4.58 -37.96
C GLN A 213 -1.61 4.51 -37.89
N GLU A 214 -2.27 4.36 -39.03
CA GLU A 214 -3.73 4.16 -39.10
C GLU A 214 -4.00 2.66 -39.01
N ASP A 215 -4.82 2.24 -38.06
CA ASP A 215 -5.27 0.86 -38.00
C ASP A 215 -6.14 0.52 -39.24
N HIS A 216 -6.19 -0.72 -39.63
CA HIS A 216 -7.18 -1.21 -40.57
C HIS A 216 -8.45 -1.70 -39.85
N ASP A 217 -9.57 -1.87 -40.56
CA ASP A 217 -10.75 -2.56 -40.03
C ASP A 217 -10.39 -3.96 -39.52
N THR A 218 -11.09 -4.46 -38.49
CA THR A 218 -10.84 -5.78 -37.91
C THR A 218 -10.71 -6.88 -38.96
N GLY A 219 -9.66 -7.70 -38.83
CA GLY A 219 -9.39 -8.86 -39.67
C GLY A 219 -8.91 -8.57 -41.11
N MET A 220 -8.47 -7.36 -41.39
CA MET A 220 -7.85 -6.98 -42.66
C MET A 220 -6.34 -7.25 -42.61
N ASP A 221 -5.58 -6.85 -43.66
CA ASP A 221 -4.16 -7.16 -43.86
C ASP A 221 -3.38 -6.07 -44.62
N ASP A 222 -3.74 -4.79 -44.52
CA ASP A 222 -3.01 -3.67 -45.13
C ASP A 222 -2.05 -3.02 -44.13
N HIS A 223 -0.77 -3.30 -44.25
CA HIS A 223 0.29 -2.80 -43.36
C HIS A 223 1.20 -1.77 -44.05
N SER A 224 0.78 -1.22 -45.18
CA SER A 224 1.66 -0.43 -46.09
C SER A 224 2.02 0.95 -45.56
N ASP A 225 1.36 1.45 -44.53
CA ASP A 225 1.65 2.71 -43.85
C ASP A 225 2.51 2.53 -42.58
N GLY A 226 2.76 1.30 -42.16
CA GLY A 226 3.52 0.97 -40.97
C GLY A 226 4.98 1.48 -40.99
N ILE A 227 5.48 1.84 -39.84
CA ILE A 227 6.85 2.33 -39.60
C ILE A 227 7.60 1.38 -38.69
N VAL A 228 8.77 0.91 -39.11
CA VAL A 228 9.65 0.05 -38.30
C VAL A 228 11.04 0.67 -38.18
N ARG A 229 11.50 0.91 -36.97
CA ARG A 229 12.82 1.48 -36.67
C ARG A 229 13.62 0.56 -35.76
N ARG A 230 14.70 -0.03 -36.25
CA ARG A 230 15.58 -0.92 -35.51
C ARG A 230 16.72 -0.16 -34.83
N TYR A 231 16.76 -0.18 -33.49
CA TYR A 231 17.81 0.40 -32.67
C TYR A 231 18.93 -0.62 -32.46
N SER A 232 19.71 -0.87 -33.50
CA SER A 232 20.66 -1.97 -33.57
C SER A 232 21.88 -1.85 -32.62
N GLU A 233 22.06 -0.71 -31.97
CA GLU A 233 23.09 -0.52 -30.95
C GLU A 233 22.62 -0.89 -29.54
N VAL A 234 21.29 -1.00 -29.34
CA VAL A 234 20.69 -1.50 -28.10
C VAL A 234 20.57 -3.01 -28.23
N GLU A 235 21.68 -3.69 -27.86
CA GLU A 235 21.74 -5.15 -27.93
C GLU A 235 20.99 -5.78 -26.75
N LEU A 236 20.01 -6.64 -27.04
CA LEU A 236 19.19 -7.36 -26.09
C LEU A 236 19.43 -8.88 -26.20
N THR A 237 19.30 -9.59 -25.09
CA THR A 237 19.54 -11.03 -25.03
C THR A 237 18.35 -11.73 -24.40
N ARG A 238 17.60 -12.49 -25.16
CA ARG A 238 16.47 -13.24 -24.61
C ARG A 238 16.91 -14.48 -23.84
N THR A 239 16.13 -14.87 -22.86
CA THR A 239 16.07 -16.23 -22.31
C THR A 239 14.79 -16.88 -22.79
N PRO A 240 14.82 -18.04 -23.50
CA PRO A 240 13.59 -18.72 -23.92
C PRO A 240 12.64 -18.96 -22.75
N ASP A 241 11.36 -18.75 -23.00
CA ASP A 241 10.28 -18.93 -22.04
C ASP A 241 10.24 -17.92 -20.87
N VAL A 242 11.12 -16.92 -20.83
CA VAL A 242 11.11 -15.86 -19.82
C VAL A 242 11.04 -14.50 -20.51
N PRO A 243 9.91 -13.79 -20.49
CA PRO A 243 9.77 -12.50 -21.15
C PRO A 243 10.66 -11.43 -20.52
N GLY A 244 11.06 -10.46 -21.35
CA GLY A 244 11.83 -9.28 -20.93
C GLY A 244 10.96 -8.05 -21.06
N HIS A 245 10.13 -7.79 -20.07
CA HIS A 245 9.18 -6.69 -20.10
C HIS A 245 9.85 -5.33 -20.12
N MET A 246 9.10 -4.33 -20.55
CA MET A 246 9.56 -2.95 -20.71
C MET A 246 8.51 -1.99 -20.16
N ILE A 247 8.97 -0.83 -19.70
CA ILE A 247 8.11 0.27 -19.27
C ILE A 247 8.69 1.61 -19.70
N LEU A 248 7.88 2.47 -20.28
CA LEU A 248 8.26 3.84 -20.66
C LEU A 248 7.83 4.82 -19.55
N ASP A 249 8.75 5.63 -19.08
CA ASP A 249 8.43 6.82 -18.33
C ASP A 249 8.11 7.97 -19.29
N ASP A 250 6.85 8.24 -19.51
CA ASP A 250 6.36 9.29 -20.41
C ASP A 250 6.85 10.69 -20.03
N GLN A 251 7.18 10.94 -18.77
CA GLN A 251 7.63 12.26 -18.32
C GLN A 251 9.09 12.52 -18.70
N SER A 252 9.96 11.55 -18.48
CA SER A 252 11.39 11.68 -18.79
C SER A 252 11.71 11.23 -20.23
N GLY A 253 10.86 10.41 -20.84
CA GLY A 253 11.14 9.73 -22.11
C GLY A 253 12.21 8.65 -21.98
N ILE A 254 12.34 8.04 -20.80
CA ILE A 254 13.25 6.93 -20.58
C ILE A 254 12.48 5.61 -20.62
N LEU A 255 12.89 4.73 -21.52
CA LEU A 255 12.40 3.36 -21.59
C LEU A 255 13.30 2.45 -20.75
N TYR A 256 12.73 1.72 -19.80
CA TYR A 256 13.41 0.70 -19.01
C TYR A 256 13.12 -0.68 -19.57
N ILE A 257 14.13 -1.56 -19.62
CA ILE A 257 14.06 -2.87 -20.28
C ILE A 257 14.69 -3.94 -19.40
N SER A 258 13.94 -5.00 -19.12
CA SER A 258 14.45 -6.24 -18.53
C SER A 258 15.16 -7.07 -19.59
N ASP A 259 16.49 -7.02 -19.67
CA ASP A 259 17.30 -7.82 -20.58
C ASP A 259 17.66 -9.16 -19.94
N THR A 260 16.69 -10.09 -20.01
CA THR A 260 16.67 -11.36 -19.27
C THR A 260 17.91 -12.21 -19.47
N GLY A 261 18.36 -12.39 -20.69
CA GLY A 261 19.48 -13.28 -20.99
C GLY A 261 20.85 -12.66 -20.72
N ALA A 262 20.90 -11.37 -20.40
CA ALA A 262 22.12 -10.66 -20.02
C ALA A 262 22.16 -10.30 -18.52
N ASP A 263 21.17 -10.73 -17.73
CA ASP A 263 21.07 -10.47 -16.29
C ASP A 263 21.21 -8.97 -15.94
N ARG A 264 20.48 -8.10 -16.66
CA ARG A 264 20.59 -6.64 -16.48
C ARG A 264 19.30 -5.92 -16.79
N VAL A 265 19.19 -4.70 -16.27
CA VAL A 265 18.16 -3.71 -16.63
C VAL A 265 18.83 -2.58 -17.40
N LEU A 266 18.25 -2.22 -18.53
CA LEU A 266 18.71 -1.12 -19.38
C LEU A 266 17.79 0.09 -19.26
N TRP A 267 18.33 1.26 -19.60
CA TRP A 267 17.57 2.46 -19.91
C TRP A 267 17.92 2.96 -21.32
N VAL A 268 16.94 3.49 -22.04
CA VAL A 268 17.10 4.08 -23.37
C VAL A 268 16.38 5.43 -23.39
N ASN A 269 17.06 6.47 -23.88
CA ASN A 269 16.46 7.80 -24.05
C ASN A 269 15.69 7.83 -25.37
N THR A 270 14.38 7.70 -25.32
CA THR A 270 13.51 7.72 -26.52
C THR A 270 13.38 9.11 -27.13
N HIS A 271 13.64 10.17 -26.34
CA HIS A 271 13.65 11.57 -26.79
C HIS A 271 15.01 12.03 -27.34
N ASP A 272 15.97 11.13 -27.55
CA ASP A 272 17.28 11.50 -28.07
C ASP A 272 17.17 11.99 -29.52
N THR A 273 17.48 13.26 -29.74
CA THR A 273 17.49 13.89 -31.06
C THR A 273 18.83 13.77 -31.77
N SER A 274 19.83 13.18 -31.14
CA SER A 274 21.17 12.98 -31.75
C SER A 274 21.29 11.71 -32.59
N ILE A 275 20.23 10.91 -32.65
CA ILE A 275 20.14 9.66 -33.39
C ILE A 275 20.47 9.87 -34.89
N THR A 276 20.94 8.79 -35.51
CA THR A 276 21.15 8.73 -36.97
C THR A 276 20.22 7.69 -37.56
N THR A 277 19.33 8.12 -38.43
CA THR A 277 18.42 7.24 -39.16
C THR A 277 19.02 6.86 -40.52
N THR A 278 19.03 5.59 -40.83
CA THR A 278 19.46 5.05 -42.12
C THR A 278 18.33 4.23 -42.71
N ASP A 279 17.84 4.64 -43.86
CA ASP A 279 16.84 3.90 -44.62
C ASP A 279 17.42 2.53 -45.07
N ILE A 280 16.68 1.46 -44.77
CA ILE A 280 16.99 0.07 -45.13
C ILE A 280 15.85 -0.61 -45.90
N MET A 281 14.96 0.18 -46.52
CA MET A 281 13.81 -0.31 -47.29
C MET A 281 14.20 -1.25 -48.47
N ASP A 282 15.41 -1.12 -49.01
CA ASP A 282 15.93 -1.97 -50.07
C ASP A 282 16.58 -3.27 -49.52
N ASP A 283 16.52 -3.53 -48.20
CA ASP A 283 17.01 -4.78 -47.62
C ASP A 283 16.12 -5.96 -48.04
N ASP A 284 16.75 -6.99 -48.59
CA ASP A 284 16.05 -8.21 -49.05
C ASP A 284 15.42 -9.01 -47.89
N SER A 285 15.73 -8.65 -46.63
CA SER A 285 15.15 -9.26 -45.43
C SER A 285 13.75 -8.75 -45.08
N ARG A 286 13.33 -7.62 -45.65
CA ARG A 286 11.99 -7.08 -45.42
C ARG A 286 10.91 -8.04 -45.93
N LEU A 287 9.91 -8.30 -45.07
CA LEU A 287 8.88 -9.29 -45.33
C LEU A 287 7.59 -8.71 -45.94
N GLU A 288 7.37 -7.40 -45.79
CA GLU A 288 6.15 -6.72 -46.23
C GLU A 288 6.43 -5.30 -46.76
N GLU A 289 5.44 -4.66 -47.40
CA GLU A 289 5.49 -3.25 -47.76
C GLU A 289 5.25 -2.38 -46.51
N LEU A 290 6.13 -1.42 -46.24
CA LEU A 290 6.08 -0.49 -45.15
C LEU A 290 6.27 0.95 -45.66
N ALA A 291 5.77 1.95 -44.95
CA ALA A 291 6.06 3.35 -45.22
C ALA A 291 7.50 3.72 -44.84
N GLU A 292 8.04 3.13 -43.78
CA GLU A 292 9.42 3.32 -43.34
C GLU A 292 9.99 2.01 -42.80
N TYR A 293 11.22 1.65 -43.25
CA TYR A 293 12.02 0.63 -42.58
C TYR A 293 13.43 1.17 -42.40
N SER A 294 13.80 1.47 -41.17
CA SER A 294 15.02 2.22 -40.86
C SER A 294 15.87 1.55 -39.77
N ARG A 295 17.19 1.76 -39.85
CA ARG A 295 18.13 1.47 -38.78
C ARG A 295 18.48 2.75 -38.04
N ILE A 296 18.39 2.70 -36.69
CA ILE A 296 18.72 3.80 -35.79
C ILE A 296 20.05 3.51 -35.11
N THR A 297 20.92 4.51 -35.06
CA THR A 297 22.23 4.48 -34.39
C THR A 297 22.51 5.80 -33.68
N ASN A 298 23.51 5.84 -32.83
CA ASN A 298 23.87 6.93 -31.93
C ASN A 298 22.76 7.30 -30.93
N VAL A 299 21.96 6.34 -30.51
CA VAL A 299 20.98 6.54 -29.43
C VAL A 299 21.67 6.55 -28.08
N GLU A 300 21.20 7.41 -27.18
CA GLU A 300 21.66 7.46 -25.80
C GLU A 300 21.02 6.34 -24.98
N TRP A 301 21.81 5.41 -24.49
CA TRP A 301 21.36 4.29 -23.66
C TRP A 301 22.43 3.83 -22.68
N GLY A 302 22.05 3.03 -21.69
CA GLY A 302 23.00 2.49 -20.71
C GLY A 302 22.42 1.37 -19.86
N ILE A 303 23.24 0.87 -18.95
CA ILE A 303 22.84 -0.14 -17.98
C ILE A 303 22.42 0.56 -16.71
N LEU A 304 21.20 0.27 -16.23
CA LEU A 304 20.69 0.76 -14.95
C LEU A 304 21.20 -0.11 -13.81
N ASP A 305 21.06 -1.43 -13.94
CA ASP A 305 21.57 -2.44 -13.02
C ASP A 305 22.02 -3.70 -13.75
N SER A 306 22.99 -4.43 -13.18
CA SER A 306 23.52 -5.68 -13.71
C SER A 306 23.63 -6.77 -12.62
N GLY A 307 22.80 -6.70 -11.61
CA GLY A 307 22.81 -7.59 -10.45
C GLY A 307 21.58 -8.50 -10.31
N ILE A 308 20.58 -8.37 -11.18
CA ILE A 308 19.34 -9.14 -11.14
C ILE A 308 19.46 -10.35 -12.08
N SER A 309 19.29 -11.56 -11.55
CA SER A 309 19.29 -12.78 -12.37
C SER A 309 17.96 -12.96 -13.09
N LEU A 310 17.99 -13.14 -14.41
CA LEU A 310 16.81 -13.26 -15.27
C LEU A 310 15.75 -12.21 -14.94
N PRO A 311 16.01 -10.90 -15.07
CA PRO A 311 14.99 -9.89 -14.89
C PRO A 311 13.85 -10.11 -15.88
N SER A 312 12.60 -10.09 -15.41
CA SER A 312 11.42 -10.34 -16.23
C SER A 312 10.40 -9.20 -16.09
N GLY A 313 9.49 -9.29 -15.14
CA GLY A 313 8.50 -8.22 -14.90
C GLY A 313 9.16 -6.90 -14.50
N ILE A 314 8.61 -5.79 -14.97
CA ILE A 314 9.08 -4.45 -14.66
C ILE A 314 7.88 -3.51 -14.59
N SER A 315 7.81 -2.66 -13.59
CA SER A 315 6.75 -1.64 -13.45
C SER A 315 7.29 -0.39 -12.78
N LEU A 316 6.66 0.75 -13.02
CA LEU A 316 7.12 2.06 -12.55
C LEU A 316 6.01 2.80 -11.83
N TYR A 317 6.33 3.37 -10.69
CA TYR A 317 5.45 4.28 -9.97
C TYR A 317 6.21 5.51 -9.50
N GLU A 318 5.82 6.68 -10.00
CA GLU A 318 6.55 7.93 -9.76
C GLU A 318 8.05 7.76 -10.07
N ASP A 319 8.92 7.86 -9.08
CA ASP A 319 10.37 7.70 -9.20
C ASP A 319 10.88 6.31 -8.76
N THR A 320 9.98 5.36 -8.52
CA THR A 320 10.33 4.01 -8.05
C THR A 320 10.10 2.96 -9.13
N LEU A 321 11.18 2.31 -9.54
CA LEU A 321 11.17 1.20 -10.51
C LEU A 321 11.19 -0.13 -9.76
N PHE A 322 10.23 -1.01 -10.08
CA PHE A 322 10.16 -2.38 -9.58
C PHE A 322 10.60 -3.36 -10.65
N VAL A 323 11.46 -4.28 -10.29
CA VAL A 323 11.99 -5.30 -11.20
C VAL A 323 11.90 -6.68 -10.57
N GLY A 324 11.23 -7.59 -11.24
CA GLY A 324 11.11 -8.98 -10.85
C GLY A 324 12.27 -9.83 -11.36
N SER A 325 12.83 -10.69 -10.52
CA SER A 325 13.76 -11.75 -10.89
C SER A 325 13.02 -13.08 -11.03
N ASN A 326 12.99 -13.64 -12.22
CA ASN A 326 12.41 -14.96 -12.45
C ASN A 326 13.25 -16.08 -11.84
N ALA A 327 14.59 -15.94 -11.85
CA ALA A 327 15.50 -16.97 -11.31
C ALA A 327 15.48 -17.07 -9.79
N ASP A 328 15.34 -15.93 -9.11
CA ASP A 328 15.44 -15.85 -7.65
C ASP A 328 14.06 -15.73 -6.97
N ASN A 329 13.00 -15.50 -7.75
CA ASN A 329 11.65 -15.20 -7.27
C ASN A 329 11.65 -14.05 -6.25
N THR A 330 12.24 -12.94 -6.67
CA THR A 330 12.36 -11.72 -5.87
C THR A 330 11.83 -10.51 -6.64
N ILE A 331 11.42 -9.49 -5.93
CA ILE A 331 11.14 -8.17 -6.48
C ILE A 331 12.09 -7.18 -5.83
N SER A 332 12.79 -6.40 -6.66
CA SER A 332 13.69 -5.32 -6.24
C SER A 332 13.07 -3.97 -6.55
N ALA A 333 13.11 -3.04 -5.60
CA ALA A 333 12.69 -1.66 -5.76
C ALA A 333 13.89 -0.72 -5.85
N TYR A 334 13.87 0.19 -6.80
CA TYR A 334 14.92 1.17 -7.05
C TYR A 334 14.33 2.58 -7.06
N THR A 335 14.95 3.50 -6.35
CA THR A 335 14.68 4.93 -6.55
C THR A 335 15.51 5.44 -7.73
N LEU A 336 14.83 5.98 -8.73
CA LEU A 336 15.44 6.60 -9.90
C LEU A 336 16.01 7.98 -9.57
N ALA A 337 17.08 8.35 -10.23
CA ALA A 337 17.58 9.72 -10.21
C ALA A 337 16.71 10.63 -11.11
N ASP A 338 16.76 11.95 -10.90
CA ASP A 338 15.96 12.95 -11.64
C ASP A 338 16.10 12.85 -13.18
N ASP A 339 17.20 12.30 -13.70
CA ASP A 339 17.43 12.10 -15.13
C ASP A 339 17.00 10.72 -15.64
N GLY A 340 16.50 9.84 -14.78
CA GLY A 340 16.06 8.48 -15.08
C GLY A 340 17.18 7.51 -15.51
N LYS A 341 18.46 7.94 -15.52
CA LYS A 341 19.58 7.19 -16.12
C LYS A 341 20.44 6.45 -15.09
N SER A 342 20.13 6.59 -13.82
CA SER A 342 20.74 5.87 -12.73
C SER A 342 19.72 5.60 -11.63
N ALA A 343 19.96 4.57 -10.81
CA ALA A 343 19.05 4.16 -9.77
C ALA A 343 19.80 3.74 -8.51
N THR A 344 19.12 3.80 -7.38
CA THR A 344 19.61 3.28 -6.11
C THR A 344 18.69 2.17 -5.64
N LEU A 345 19.22 0.97 -5.42
CA LEU A 345 18.46 -0.14 -4.85
C LEU A 345 17.99 0.25 -3.44
N VAL A 346 16.69 0.18 -3.22
CA VAL A 346 16.03 0.43 -1.93
C VAL A 346 15.98 -0.85 -1.13
N GLU A 347 15.37 -1.88 -1.70
CA GLU A 347 15.11 -3.15 -1.03
C GLU A 347 14.91 -4.26 -2.07
N THR A 348 15.11 -5.51 -1.65
CA THR A 348 14.75 -6.71 -2.42
C THR A 348 13.99 -7.66 -1.50
N VAL A 349 12.79 -8.06 -1.90
CA VAL A 349 11.97 -8.98 -1.15
C VAL A 349 11.82 -10.32 -1.88
N ASN A 350 11.71 -11.40 -1.09
CA ASN A 350 11.38 -12.72 -1.62
C ASN A 350 9.87 -12.87 -1.66
N ILE A 351 9.35 -13.31 -2.79
CA ILE A 351 7.93 -13.61 -2.99
C ILE A 351 7.69 -15.12 -3.08
N ASN A 352 6.44 -15.53 -2.89
CA ASN A 352 6.07 -16.94 -2.98
C ASN A 352 5.70 -17.31 -4.44
N ALA A 353 6.55 -17.00 -5.39
CA ALA A 353 6.44 -17.46 -6.77
C ALA A 353 7.33 -18.68 -7.02
N ASP A 354 7.01 -19.45 -8.08
CA ASP A 354 7.88 -20.49 -8.64
C ASP A 354 8.43 -20.05 -10.01
N SER A 355 7.74 -19.15 -10.70
CA SER A 355 8.15 -18.58 -11.99
C SER A 355 7.52 -17.20 -12.18
N LEU A 356 8.12 -16.16 -11.57
CA LEU A 356 7.69 -14.77 -11.72
C LEU A 356 7.89 -14.30 -13.16
N MET A 357 6.83 -13.79 -13.79
CA MET A 357 6.83 -13.25 -15.17
C MET A 357 6.48 -11.76 -15.18
N GLY A 358 5.27 -11.37 -15.54
CA GLY A 358 4.82 -9.98 -15.55
C GLY A 358 4.67 -9.38 -14.15
N LEU A 359 4.85 -8.08 -14.05
CA LEU A 359 4.73 -7.27 -12.84
C LEU A 359 4.05 -5.96 -13.18
N GLU A 360 3.01 -5.58 -12.44
CA GLU A 360 2.22 -4.39 -12.70
C GLU A 360 1.81 -3.69 -11.41
N ILE A 361 1.62 -2.37 -11.47
CA ILE A 361 1.07 -1.57 -10.38
C ILE A 361 -0.38 -1.23 -10.69
N GLY A 362 -1.27 -1.68 -9.85
CA GLY A 362 -2.70 -1.46 -10.01
C GLY A 362 -3.15 -0.03 -9.65
N PRO A 363 -4.38 0.33 -10.02
CA PRO A 363 -4.97 1.64 -9.72
C PRO A 363 -5.16 1.90 -8.22
N ASP A 364 -5.06 0.88 -7.41
CA ASP A 364 -5.07 0.91 -5.94
C ASP A 364 -3.65 1.08 -5.35
N ASN A 365 -2.64 1.25 -6.20
CA ASN A 365 -1.22 1.32 -5.86
C ASN A 365 -0.65 0.04 -5.21
N ALA A 366 -1.31 -1.10 -5.34
CA ALA A 366 -0.74 -2.39 -4.99
C ALA A 366 0.09 -2.95 -6.15
N LEU A 367 1.04 -3.84 -5.85
CA LEU A 367 1.78 -4.60 -6.85
C LEU A 367 1.02 -5.88 -7.20
N TYR A 368 1.06 -6.22 -8.48
CA TYR A 368 0.48 -7.45 -9.02
C TYR A 368 1.52 -8.19 -9.83
N TYR A 369 1.52 -9.50 -9.75
CA TYR A 369 2.39 -10.32 -10.59
C TYR A 369 1.71 -11.60 -11.05
N VAL A 370 2.22 -12.18 -12.14
CA VAL A 370 1.84 -13.51 -12.59
C VAL A 370 2.93 -14.53 -12.28
N ASP A 371 2.52 -15.72 -11.82
CA ASP A 371 3.35 -16.90 -11.66
C ASP A 371 2.97 -17.93 -12.72
N ALA A 372 3.85 -18.14 -13.68
CA ALA A 372 3.57 -19.02 -14.83
C ALA A 372 3.55 -20.50 -14.45
N GLU A 373 4.28 -20.94 -13.44
CA GLU A 373 4.29 -22.36 -13.02
C GLU A 373 3.07 -22.70 -12.15
N LYS A 374 2.65 -21.75 -11.29
CA LYS A 374 1.45 -21.92 -10.47
C LYS A 374 0.15 -21.58 -11.19
N ASN A 375 0.22 -20.94 -12.35
CA ASN A 375 -0.95 -20.39 -13.05
C ASN A 375 -1.76 -19.46 -12.12
N THR A 376 -1.10 -18.45 -11.53
CA THR A 376 -1.76 -17.54 -10.61
C THR A 376 -1.49 -16.08 -10.94
N VAL A 377 -2.47 -15.23 -10.64
CA VAL A 377 -2.28 -13.79 -10.44
C VAL A 377 -2.27 -13.53 -8.94
N VAL A 378 -1.27 -12.83 -8.49
CA VAL A 378 -1.06 -12.51 -7.07
C VAL A 378 -0.98 -11.01 -6.89
N ARG A 379 -1.70 -10.49 -5.90
CA ARG A 379 -1.63 -9.12 -5.42
C ARG A 379 -0.75 -9.07 -4.17
N ILE A 380 0.11 -8.09 -4.11
CA ILE A 380 0.95 -7.76 -2.95
C ILE A 380 0.39 -6.51 -2.27
N ASP A 381 -0.04 -6.67 -1.03
CA ASP A 381 -0.48 -5.59 -0.16
C ASP A 381 0.58 -5.29 0.89
N ALA A 382 0.82 -4.02 1.20
CA ALA A 382 1.68 -3.65 2.31
C ALA A 382 1.13 -4.18 3.64
N TRP A 383 2.01 -4.72 4.47
CA TRP A 383 1.72 -5.05 5.84
C TRP A 383 2.45 -4.05 6.73
N PHE A 384 1.69 -3.15 7.33
CA PHE A 384 2.19 -2.26 8.35
C PHE A 384 1.90 -2.82 9.72
N ASP A 385 2.90 -2.86 10.56
CA ASP A 385 2.87 -3.27 11.95
C ASP A 385 4.03 -2.51 12.61
N THR A 386 3.73 -1.28 13.05
CA THR A 386 4.74 -0.30 13.46
C THR A 386 5.50 -0.75 14.71
N ASP A 387 4.86 -1.47 15.62
CA ASP A 387 5.47 -1.95 16.86
C ASP A 387 5.83 -3.44 16.85
N ASN A 388 5.47 -4.16 15.75
CA ASN A 388 5.75 -5.57 15.51
C ASN A 388 5.05 -6.52 16.52
N ASP A 389 3.84 -6.24 16.90
CA ASP A 389 3.03 -7.10 17.77
C ASP A 389 2.18 -8.14 17.01
N GLY A 390 2.13 -8.04 15.67
CA GLY A 390 1.39 -8.94 14.80
C GLY A 390 0.00 -8.43 14.41
N ILE A 391 -0.35 -7.21 14.81
CA ILE A 391 -1.58 -6.52 14.41
C ILE A 391 -1.21 -5.45 13.40
N LYS A 392 -2.04 -5.28 12.38
CA LYS A 392 -1.82 -4.23 11.37
C LYS A 392 -2.16 -2.85 11.90
N ASP A 393 -1.36 -1.85 11.52
CA ASP A 393 -1.56 -0.44 11.87
C ASP A 393 -2.99 0.08 11.60
N ASP A 394 -3.68 -0.45 10.59
CA ASP A 394 -5.02 -0.02 10.21
C ASP A 394 -6.14 -0.55 11.11
N VAL A 395 -5.85 -1.54 11.93
CA VAL A 395 -6.75 -2.17 12.89
C VAL A 395 -6.18 -2.22 14.30
N ASP A 396 -4.97 -1.71 14.48
CA ASP A 396 -4.27 -1.64 15.77
C ASP A 396 -4.79 -0.47 16.58
N ASN A 397 -5.22 -0.75 17.81
CA ASN A 397 -5.70 0.25 18.75
C ASN A 397 -4.57 0.90 19.59
N CYS A 398 -3.30 0.41 19.43
CA CYS A 398 -2.09 0.98 20.04
C CYS A 398 -0.89 1.05 19.09
N LEU A 399 -1.00 1.75 17.99
CA LEU A 399 -0.09 1.84 16.84
C LEU A 399 1.43 1.76 17.12
N SER A 400 1.89 2.11 18.30
CA SER A 400 3.32 2.18 18.65
C SER A 400 3.66 1.46 19.95
N VAL A 401 2.73 0.71 20.54
CA VAL A 401 2.89 -0.02 21.80
C VAL A 401 2.35 -1.42 21.63
N MET A 402 3.23 -2.42 21.65
CA MET A 402 2.89 -3.83 21.42
C MET A 402 1.74 -4.30 22.34
N ASN A 403 0.61 -4.66 21.76
CA ASN A 403 -0.58 -5.13 22.47
C ASN A 403 -1.38 -6.16 21.63
N PHE A 404 -0.77 -7.27 21.29
CA PHE A 404 -1.30 -8.32 20.40
C PHE A 404 -2.73 -8.81 20.75
N ASP A 405 -3.19 -8.61 21.99
CA ASP A 405 -4.54 -8.97 22.45
C ASP A 405 -5.58 -7.88 22.21
N GLN A 406 -5.12 -6.68 21.83
CA GLN A 406 -5.98 -5.53 21.47
C GLN A 406 -7.04 -5.23 22.56
N ALA A 407 -6.64 -5.35 23.84
CA ALA A 407 -7.50 -5.02 24.94
C ALA A 407 -7.91 -3.54 24.85
N ASP A 408 -9.18 -3.25 25.12
CA ASP A 408 -9.82 -1.93 25.08
C ASP A 408 -11.04 -2.04 26.01
N TYR A 409 -10.83 -1.71 27.26
CA TYR A 409 -11.80 -1.99 28.32
C TYR A 409 -13.04 -1.11 28.22
N ASP A 410 -12.86 0.18 27.95
CA ASP A 410 -13.95 1.17 27.89
C ASP A 410 -14.58 1.30 26.49
N LEU A 411 -13.96 0.69 25.44
CA LEU A 411 -14.41 0.65 24.07
C LEU A 411 -14.35 2.01 23.35
N ASP A 412 -13.36 2.82 23.65
CA ASP A 412 -13.15 4.13 23.02
C ASP A 412 -12.27 4.08 21.76
N GLN A 413 -11.67 2.90 21.46
CA GLN A 413 -10.77 2.59 20.34
C GLN A 413 -9.28 2.96 20.60
N ILE A 414 -8.92 3.31 21.81
CA ILE A 414 -7.55 3.32 22.28
C ILE A 414 -7.37 2.05 23.12
N GLY A 415 -6.27 1.34 22.95
CA GLY A 415 -6.06 0.10 23.69
C GLY A 415 -5.47 0.37 25.06
N ASP A 416 -5.84 -0.47 26.06
CA ASP A 416 -5.39 -0.37 27.45
C ASP A 416 -3.86 -0.21 27.60
N ALA A 417 -3.09 -0.73 26.64
CA ALA A 417 -1.63 -0.63 26.67
C ALA A 417 -1.09 0.78 26.36
N CYS A 418 -1.87 1.63 25.77
CA CYS A 418 -1.51 2.98 25.33
C CYS A 418 -2.54 4.04 25.72
N ASP A 419 -3.57 3.67 26.46
CA ASP A 419 -4.48 4.59 27.13
C ASP A 419 -3.86 5.06 28.45
N ASP A 420 -4.19 6.22 28.89
CA ASP A 420 -3.78 6.77 30.19
C ASP A 420 -4.93 6.65 31.22
N ASP A 421 -6.15 6.20 30.81
CA ASP A 421 -7.38 6.11 31.62
C ASP A 421 -8.25 4.96 31.07
N ASP A 422 -7.84 3.70 31.39
CA ASP A 422 -8.34 2.45 30.81
C ASP A 422 -9.86 2.24 30.89
N ASP A 423 -10.54 2.86 31.85
CA ASP A 423 -11.99 2.71 32.07
C ASP A 423 -12.80 4.00 31.85
N SER A 424 -12.11 5.08 31.42
CA SER A 424 -12.69 6.40 31.14
C SER A 424 -13.45 7.02 32.34
N ASP A 425 -12.97 6.78 33.56
CA ASP A 425 -13.56 7.31 34.76
C ASP A 425 -13.06 8.73 35.12
N ARG A 426 -11.97 9.22 34.47
CA ARG A 426 -11.26 10.49 34.58
C ARG A 426 -10.18 10.52 35.66
N VAL A 427 -9.76 9.40 36.14
CA VAL A 427 -8.55 9.24 36.93
C VAL A 427 -7.52 8.50 36.08
N ASP A 428 -6.38 9.14 35.85
CA ASP A 428 -5.34 8.48 35.03
C ASP A 428 -4.84 7.22 35.74
N ASP A 429 -4.58 6.12 35.06
CA ASP A 429 -4.15 4.80 35.57
C ASP A 429 -3.05 4.85 36.63
N VAL A 430 -2.13 5.80 36.49
CA VAL A 430 -1.02 5.98 37.45
C VAL A 430 -1.48 6.47 38.83
N PHE A 431 -2.69 7.00 38.93
CA PHE A 431 -3.33 7.49 40.12
C PHE A 431 -4.56 6.67 40.50
N ASP A 432 -5.00 5.80 39.61
CA ASP A 432 -6.18 4.97 39.75
C ASP A 432 -5.86 3.66 40.47
N THR A 433 -6.55 3.41 41.55
CA THR A 433 -6.46 2.18 42.33
C THR A 433 -7.35 1.08 41.73
N CYS A 434 -8.37 1.48 40.96
CA CYS A 434 -9.39 0.61 40.36
C CYS A 434 -9.44 0.75 38.83
N GLN A 435 -8.32 0.61 38.12
CA GLN A 435 -8.12 0.82 36.67
C GLN A 435 -9.16 0.16 35.75
N PHE A 436 -10.04 -0.66 36.25
CA PHE A 436 -11.10 -1.32 35.48
C PHE A 436 -12.43 -1.22 36.19
N SER A 437 -12.75 -0.05 36.68
CA SER A 437 -14.06 0.28 37.26
C SER A 437 -15.20 0.03 36.26
N ARG A 438 -16.41 0.01 36.73
CA ARG A 438 -17.57 -0.25 35.90
C ARG A 438 -17.72 0.79 34.79
N ILE A 439 -17.75 0.34 33.53
CA ILE A 439 -17.94 1.20 32.35
C ILE A 439 -19.08 2.20 32.55
N GLY A 440 -18.76 3.49 32.41
CA GLY A 440 -19.68 4.60 32.61
C GLY A 440 -19.78 5.10 34.05
N PHE A 441 -18.98 4.59 34.97
CA PHE A 441 -18.65 5.27 36.22
C PHE A 441 -17.87 6.55 35.86
N VAL A 442 -17.95 7.55 36.67
CA VAL A 442 -17.17 8.79 36.54
C VAL A 442 -16.82 9.26 37.92
N SER A 443 -15.52 9.28 38.22
CA SER A 443 -14.99 9.78 39.47
C SER A 443 -15.38 11.26 39.69
N ASN A 444 -15.90 11.53 40.84
CA ASN A 444 -16.16 12.87 41.34
C ASN A 444 -16.43 12.81 42.88
N PRO A 445 -16.33 13.93 43.62
CA PRO A 445 -16.49 13.94 45.07
C PRO A 445 -17.83 13.42 45.63
N GLY A 446 -18.70 12.90 44.86
CA GLY A 446 -19.96 12.30 45.30
C GLY A 446 -20.11 10.83 44.93
N THR A 447 -19.15 10.27 44.23
CA THR A 447 -19.09 8.87 43.80
C THR A 447 -17.73 8.22 44.07
N ASP A 448 -16.74 9.02 44.39
CA ASP A 448 -15.35 8.71 44.67
C ASP A 448 -14.85 9.88 45.53
N PHE A 449 -14.84 9.70 46.83
CA PHE A 449 -14.61 10.79 47.78
C PHE A 449 -13.16 11.20 47.89
N ASP A 450 -12.24 10.25 47.87
CA ASP A 450 -10.80 10.46 47.96
C ASP A 450 -10.11 10.61 46.62
N ASN A 451 -10.86 10.38 45.52
CA ASN A 451 -10.42 10.54 44.13
C ASN A 451 -9.29 9.56 43.75
N ASP A 452 -9.45 8.31 44.13
CA ASP A 452 -8.51 7.24 43.84
C ASP A 452 -8.95 6.32 42.69
N GLY A 453 -10.09 6.64 42.01
CA GLY A 453 -10.64 5.93 40.88
C GLY A 453 -11.60 4.80 41.21
N CYS A 454 -11.82 4.51 42.50
CA CYS A 454 -12.76 3.48 42.93
C CYS A 454 -14.17 4.06 43.22
N GLU A 455 -15.24 3.36 42.83
CA GLU A 455 -16.61 3.78 43.15
C GLU A 455 -16.96 3.45 44.62
N ASP A 456 -17.11 4.48 45.47
CA ASP A 456 -17.44 4.35 46.94
C ASP A 456 -18.54 3.32 47.21
N ALA A 457 -19.51 3.19 46.33
CA ALA A 457 -20.68 2.36 46.57
C ALA A 457 -20.49 0.87 46.29
N ILE A 458 -19.47 0.49 45.53
CA ILE A 458 -19.36 -0.85 44.92
C ILE A 458 -18.01 -1.49 45.13
N GLU A 459 -16.92 -0.79 44.91
CA GLU A 459 -15.58 -1.36 44.84
C GLU A 459 -14.56 -0.73 45.79
N ASP A 460 -14.85 0.43 46.34
CA ASP A 460 -14.05 1.01 47.41
C ASP A 460 -14.48 0.45 48.77
N ASP A 461 -13.50 -0.03 49.52
CA ASP A 461 -13.67 -0.53 50.90
C ASP A 461 -13.22 0.50 51.95
N ASP A 462 -12.68 1.68 51.52
CA ASP A 462 -12.13 2.74 52.40
C ASP A 462 -12.32 4.12 51.72
N ASP A 463 -13.60 4.56 51.69
CA ASP A 463 -14.11 5.72 50.91
C ASP A 463 -13.33 7.04 51.12
N ASP A 464 -12.52 7.20 52.16
CA ASP A 464 -11.74 8.42 52.44
C ASP A 464 -10.21 8.17 52.55
N ASN A 465 -9.78 6.93 52.31
CA ASN A 465 -8.41 6.45 52.27
C ASN A 465 -7.60 6.78 53.53
N ASP A 466 -8.24 6.66 54.69
CA ASP A 466 -7.61 6.91 56.00
C ASP A 466 -6.96 5.67 56.60
N GLY A 467 -7.19 4.49 56.00
CA GLY A 467 -6.67 3.19 56.40
C GLY A 467 -7.64 2.38 57.30
N PHE A 468 -8.87 2.82 57.46
CA PHE A 468 -9.95 2.08 58.11
C PHE A 468 -11.04 1.75 57.08
N ASN A 469 -11.26 0.46 56.84
CA ASN A 469 -12.35 0.07 55.94
C ASN A 469 -13.72 0.55 56.45
N ASP A 470 -14.62 0.93 55.55
CA ASP A 470 -15.99 1.41 55.77
C ASP A 470 -16.81 0.55 56.76
N SER A 471 -16.56 -0.75 56.73
CA SER A 471 -17.25 -1.68 57.64
C SER A 471 -16.96 -1.44 59.11
N VAL A 472 -15.83 -0.80 59.45
CA VAL A 472 -15.37 -0.47 60.78
C VAL A 472 -15.32 1.02 61.04
N ASP A 473 -15.09 1.81 59.99
CA ASP A 473 -15.11 3.25 60.06
C ASP A 473 -16.51 3.81 60.40
N LYS A 474 -16.53 4.88 61.16
CA LYS A 474 -17.75 5.60 61.53
C LYS A 474 -17.85 6.97 60.86
N CYS A 475 -16.82 7.32 60.09
CA CYS A 475 -16.68 8.60 59.42
C CYS A 475 -16.26 8.45 57.93
N ASN A 476 -16.72 7.43 57.24
CA ASN A 476 -16.35 6.98 55.87
C ASN A 476 -16.06 8.06 54.81
N TYR A 477 -16.46 9.29 55.03
CA TYR A 477 -16.22 10.42 54.11
C TYR A 477 -15.47 11.55 54.82
N GLN A 478 -14.68 11.23 55.84
CA GLN A 478 -13.92 12.22 56.58
C GLN A 478 -12.67 11.58 57.16
N THR A 479 -11.56 11.66 56.47
CA THR A 479 -10.26 11.15 56.90
C THR A 479 -9.97 11.39 58.37
N GLY A 480 -9.75 10.34 59.17
CA GLY A 480 -9.47 10.39 60.57
C GLY A 480 -8.60 9.22 61.03
N TYR A 481 -7.99 9.34 62.20
CA TYR A 481 -7.03 8.33 62.66
C TYR A 481 -7.36 7.81 64.04
N SER A 482 -8.58 8.04 64.54
CA SER A 482 -9.02 7.48 65.80
C SER A 482 -9.17 5.95 65.72
N TYR A 483 -8.64 5.23 66.69
CA TYR A 483 -8.65 3.76 66.75
C TYR A 483 -9.19 3.20 68.06
N LEU A 484 -9.64 4.09 69.00
CA LEU A 484 -10.23 3.77 70.24
C LEU A 484 -11.71 4.18 70.32
N GLY A 485 -12.46 3.68 71.29
CA GLY A 485 -13.85 4.04 71.44
C GLY A 485 -14.80 3.46 70.42
N ARG A 486 -15.85 4.23 70.06
CA ARG A 486 -16.93 3.83 69.13
C ARG A 486 -16.89 4.54 67.80
N GLN A 487 -16.06 5.57 67.69
CA GLN A 487 -15.93 6.44 66.56
C GLN A 487 -14.57 6.18 65.82
N ILE A 488 -14.29 4.92 65.55
CA ILE A 488 -13.07 4.51 64.79
C ILE A 488 -13.08 5.16 63.40
N GLY A 489 -11.93 5.64 62.88
CA GLY A 489 -11.79 6.29 61.61
C GLY A 489 -12.20 7.77 61.60
N CYS A 490 -12.61 8.34 62.71
CA CYS A 490 -12.99 9.75 62.77
C CYS A 490 -11.80 10.66 63.15
N VAL A 491 -12.00 11.97 62.98
CA VAL A 491 -10.98 12.97 63.33
C VAL A 491 -10.56 12.86 64.79
N ASP A 492 -9.27 12.79 65.00
CA ASP A 492 -8.55 12.75 66.24
C ASP A 492 -7.49 13.85 66.21
N THR A 493 -7.80 15.00 66.80
CA THR A 493 -6.99 16.24 66.61
C THR A 493 -5.64 16.15 67.33
N ASP A 494 -5.56 15.50 68.47
CA ASP A 494 -4.32 15.41 69.23
C ASP A 494 -3.62 14.05 69.16
N SER A 495 -4.22 13.11 68.43
CA SER A 495 -3.67 11.79 68.15
C SER A 495 -3.49 10.87 69.31
N ASP A 496 -4.40 10.93 70.31
CA ASP A 496 -4.42 10.04 71.45
C ASP A 496 -5.18 8.73 71.21
N GLY A 497 -5.85 8.64 70.02
CA GLY A 497 -6.63 7.50 69.59
C GLY A 497 -8.13 7.61 69.80
N TRP A 498 -8.60 8.61 70.48
CA TRP A 498 -10.02 8.91 70.64
C TRP A 498 -10.47 9.97 69.62
N ALA A 499 -11.60 9.78 69.06
CA ALA A 499 -12.16 10.77 68.15
C ALA A 499 -12.60 12.04 68.90
N ASP A 500 -12.43 13.21 68.30
CA ASP A 500 -12.83 14.52 68.80
C ASP A 500 -14.28 14.55 69.39
N ARG A 501 -15.16 13.68 68.88
CA ARG A 501 -16.54 13.58 69.29
C ARG A 501 -16.73 12.77 70.60
N GLU A 502 -15.76 11.95 70.94
CA GLU A 502 -15.74 11.11 72.15
C GLU A 502 -14.64 11.53 73.14
N ASP A 503 -13.93 12.63 72.80
CA ASP A 503 -12.84 13.20 73.55
C ASP A 503 -13.26 14.53 74.18
N ASP A 504 -13.26 14.59 75.50
CA ASP A 504 -13.55 15.81 76.28
C ASP A 504 -12.34 16.78 76.27
N PHE A 505 -11.15 16.30 75.83
CA PHE A 505 -9.89 17.05 75.83
C PHE A 505 -9.21 17.09 74.42
N VAL A 506 -9.91 17.39 73.36
CA VAL A 506 -9.56 17.35 71.95
C VAL A 506 -8.15 17.88 71.55
N ASN A 507 -7.45 18.53 72.47
CA ASN A 507 -6.11 19.06 72.25
C ASN A 507 -5.08 18.60 73.29
N ASP A 508 -5.39 17.60 74.06
CA ASP A 508 -4.49 17.05 75.09
C ASP A 508 -4.31 15.54 74.93
N PRO A 509 -3.28 15.06 74.21
CA PRO A 509 -3.09 13.64 73.92
C PRO A 509 -2.83 12.75 75.11
N THR A 510 -3.02 13.26 76.34
CA THR A 510 -2.85 12.53 77.57
C THR A 510 -4.16 12.34 78.37
N GLN A 511 -5.24 12.97 77.89
CA GLN A 511 -6.58 12.96 78.50
C GLN A 511 -7.65 12.79 77.39
N TRP A 512 -8.73 12.05 77.66
CA TRP A 512 -9.84 11.84 76.74
C TRP A 512 -11.23 11.85 77.40
N LEU A 513 -11.30 11.87 78.72
CA LEU A 513 -12.57 11.75 79.47
C LEU A 513 -12.60 12.63 80.67
N ASP A 514 -13.70 13.38 80.87
CA ASP A 514 -14.03 14.19 82.02
C ASP A 514 -15.39 13.71 82.57
N LEU A 515 -15.39 12.84 83.58
CA LEU A 515 -16.60 12.17 84.09
C LEU A 515 -17.52 13.05 84.89
N ASP A 516 -17.00 14.08 85.55
CA ASP A 516 -17.78 14.97 86.36
C ASP A 516 -17.88 16.41 85.91
N GLU A 517 -17.33 16.64 84.67
CA GLU A 517 -17.39 17.91 83.89
C GLU A 517 -16.71 19.09 84.63
N ASP A 518 -15.66 18.82 85.43
CA ASP A 518 -14.95 19.84 86.17
C ASP A 518 -13.73 20.46 85.41
N GLY A 519 -13.41 19.94 84.19
CA GLY A 519 -12.33 20.41 83.35
C GLY A 519 -10.97 19.78 83.63
N TYR A 520 -10.92 18.70 84.46
CA TYR A 520 -9.74 17.88 84.71
C TYR A 520 -9.97 16.44 84.17
N GLY A 521 -8.98 15.88 83.56
CA GLY A 521 -9.14 14.59 82.92
C GLY A 521 -8.95 13.40 83.83
N ASN A 522 -9.68 12.32 83.52
CA ASN A 522 -9.69 11.10 84.35
C ASN A 522 -8.41 10.26 84.23
N SER A 523 -7.47 10.56 83.31
CA SER A 523 -6.18 9.87 83.25
C SER A 523 -5.22 10.44 84.28
N ILE A 524 -4.82 9.60 85.24
CA ILE A 524 -3.92 9.99 86.39
C ILE A 524 -2.49 10.32 85.91
N ASP A 525 -2.12 9.90 84.71
CA ASP A 525 -0.82 10.15 84.09
C ASP A 525 -0.88 11.30 83.07
N GLY A 526 -2.02 11.97 82.89
CA GLY A 526 -2.24 13.08 81.97
C GLY A 526 -1.72 14.42 82.48
N THR A 527 -1.75 15.46 81.60
CA THR A 527 -1.26 16.82 81.92
C THR A 527 -2.15 17.57 82.92
N THR A 528 -3.44 17.26 82.91
CA THR A 528 -4.43 17.86 83.83
C THR A 528 -5.21 16.76 84.60
N PRO A 529 -4.55 15.94 85.46
CA PRO A 529 -5.21 14.82 86.06
C PRO A 529 -6.20 15.29 87.16
N ASP A 530 -7.40 14.72 87.16
CA ASP A 530 -8.35 14.88 88.22
C ASP A 530 -7.87 14.11 89.50
N SER A 531 -7.95 14.75 90.62
CA SER A 531 -7.60 14.17 91.94
C SER A 531 -8.82 13.76 92.76
N CYS A 532 -10.03 13.93 92.20
CA CYS A 532 -11.30 13.75 92.94
C CYS A 532 -12.38 13.04 92.09
N ILE A 533 -12.07 11.97 91.38
CA ILE A 533 -13.02 11.17 90.60
C ILE A 533 -14.20 10.72 91.43
#